data_87cccc2b3b5c6b65f547195d5d0e3cda
#
_entry.id   87cccc2b3b5c6b65f547195d5d0e3cda
#
_cell.length_a   1.000
_cell.length_b   1.000
_cell.length_c   1.000
_cell.angle_alpha   90.00
_cell.angle_beta   90.00
_cell.angle_gamma   90.00
#
_symmetry.space_group_name_H-M   'P 1'
#
loop_
_entity.id
_entity.type
_entity.pdbx_description
1 polymer ?
#
loop_
_entity_poly.entity_id
_entity_poly.type
_entity_poly.pdbx_seq_one_letter_code
_entity_poly.pdbx_strand_id
1 'polypeptide(L)'
;MPTLVVLAVLCFVVFGGYVVGDALSRPAGPPVTVGGVLRISPLSGWELARRLANPPGVRLTRGSGNLDAVTMPFVGTASGLAHEYVHRILEPQADRLSVGGLEAVRLGSGRVGVRFSYVGLFGKGQAAIEGQVTAVVGSSGAGAVFDGWAPQGVLQYVLDDIDAMISAAGFR
;
A
#
# COMPACT_ATOMS: atom_id res chain seq x y z
N MET A 1 8.50 -40.10 -25.61
CA MET A 1 8.39 -40.00 -24.13
C MET A 1 8.90 -38.70 -23.51
N PRO A 2 9.90 -37.92 -24.07
CA PRO A 2 10.36 -36.67 -23.42
C PRO A 2 9.33 -35.54 -23.43
N THR A 3 8.48 -35.43 -24.46
CA THR A 3 7.50 -34.35 -24.63
C THR A 3 6.42 -34.31 -23.54
N LEU A 4 5.99 -35.49 -23.07
CA LEU A 4 4.97 -35.63 -22.02
C LEU A 4 5.50 -35.16 -20.64
N VAL A 5 6.78 -35.42 -20.36
CA VAL A 5 7.43 -34.99 -19.12
C VAL A 5 7.59 -33.46 -19.08
N VAL A 6 7.99 -32.85 -20.21
CA VAL A 6 8.12 -31.39 -20.32
C VAL A 6 6.77 -30.71 -20.16
N LEU A 7 5.71 -31.25 -20.76
CA LEU A 7 4.35 -30.72 -20.62
C LEU A 7 3.85 -30.81 -19.16
N ALA A 8 4.11 -31.93 -18.48
CA ALA A 8 3.72 -32.12 -17.07
C ALA A 8 4.46 -31.14 -16.14
N VAL A 9 5.77 -30.92 -16.37
CA VAL A 9 6.56 -29.95 -15.59
C VAL A 9 6.08 -28.52 -15.84
N LEU A 10 5.78 -28.16 -17.10
CA LEU A 10 5.24 -26.84 -17.45
C LEU A 10 3.87 -26.59 -16.80
N CYS A 11 2.97 -27.58 -16.84
CA CYS A 11 1.69 -27.50 -16.14
C CYS A 11 1.88 -27.36 -14.62
N PHE A 12 2.81 -28.09 -14.04
CA PHE A 12 3.06 -28.01 -12.58
C PHE A 12 3.61 -26.65 -12.17
N VAL A 13 4.50 -26.05 -12.97
CA VAL A 13 5.06 -24.72 -12.71
C VAL A 13 3.98 -23.64 -12.90
N VAL A 14 3.18 -23.70 -13.96
CA VAL A 14 2.14 -22.71 -14.24
C VAL A 14 0.99 -22.82 -13.24
N PHE A 15 0.44 -24.01 -13.03
CA PHE A 15 -0.67 -24.20 -12.10
C PHE A 15 -0.24 -24.13 -10.64
N GLY A 16 0.95 -24.65 -10.28
CA GLY A 16 1.51 -24.55 -8.95
C GLY A 16 1.82 -23.10 -8.59
N GLY A 17 2.37 -22.32 -9.51
CA GLY A 17 2.61 -20.88 -9.31
C GLY A 17 1.32 -20.08 -9.13
N TYR A 18 0.25 -20.43 -9.87
CA TYR A 18 -1.05 -19.77 -9.76
C TYR A 18 -1.73 -20.06 -8.41
N VAL A 19 -1.71 -21.31 -7.96
CA VAL A 19 -2.28 -21.72 -6.66
C VAL A 19 -1.52 -21.12 -5.49
N VAL A 20 -0.20 -21.04 -5.56
CA VAL A 20 0.63 -20.40 -4.53
C VAL A 20 0.41 -18.89 -4.51
N GLY A 21 0.34 -18.23 -5.67
CA GLY A 21 0.04 -16.81 -5.77
C GLY A 21 -1.32 -16.43 -5.18
N ASP A 22 -2.38 -17.20 -5.49
CA ASP A 22 -3.73 -17.01 -4.95
C ASP A 22 -3.79 -17.24 -3.43
N ALA A 23 -3.06 -18.24 -2.92
CA ALA A 23 -2.97 -18.50 -1.48
C ALA A 23 -2.25 -17.40 -0.70
N LEU A 24 -1.22 -16.80 -1.28
CA LEU A 24 -0.48 -15.68 -0.69
C LEU A 24 -1.27 -14.37 -0.72
N SER A 25 -2.18 -14.21 -1.68
CA SER A 25 -3.05 -13.03 -1.80
C SER A 25 -4.31 -13.09 -0.93
N ARG A 26 -4.50 -14.17 -0.15
CA ARG A 26 -5.65 -14.28 0.75
C ARG A 26 -5.43 -13.51 2.04
N PRO A 27 -6.49 -12.82 2.56
CA PRO A 27 -6.42 -12.21 3.88
C PRO A 27 -6.03 -13.24 4.94
N ALA A 28 -4.95 -13.00 5.67
CA ALA A 28 -4.42 -13.94 6.67
C ALA A 28 -4.84 -13.59 8.09
N GLY A 29 -5.42 -12.42 8.30
CA GLY A 29 -5.79 -11.92 9.61
C GLY A 29 -7.14 -11.21 9.63
N PRO A 30 -7.67 -10.94 10.84
CA PRO A 30 -8.88 -10.15 10.96
C PRO A 30 -8.64 -8.75 10.41
N PRO A 31 -9.65 -8.16 9.73
CA PRO A 31 -9.51 -6.82 9.21
C PRO A 31 -9.31 -5.81 10.33
N VAL A 32 -8.41 -4.87 10.09
CA VAL A 32 -8.09 -3.78 11.01
C VAL A 32 -8.90 -2.54 10.61
N THR A 33 -9.61 -1.96 11.59
CA THR A 33 -10.32 -0.70 11.37
C THR A 33 -9.43 0.48 11.73
N VAL A 34 -9.37 1.48 10.86
CA VAL A 34 -8.57 2.69 10.98
C VAL A 34 -9.51 3.90 11.02
N GLY A 35 -9.38 4.74 12.04
CA GLY A 35 -10.17 5.97 12.19
C GLY A 35 -11.70 5.76 12.21
N GLY A 36 -12.18 4.54 12.39
CA GLY A 36 -13.60 4.19 12.35
C GLY A 36 -14.21 4.10 10.93
N VAL A 37 -13.50 4.55 9.89
CA VAL A 37 -14.02 4.70 8.52
C VAL A 37 -13.36 3.80 7.49
N LEU A 38 -12.11 3.40 7.71
CA LEU A 38 -11.35 2.56 6.79
C LEU A 38 -11.15 1.16 7.39
N ARG A 39 -11.35 0.13 6.61
CA ARG A 39 -11.10 -1.26 6.96
C ARG A 39 -10.09 -1.85 6.01
N ILE A 40 -8.98 -2.37 6.53
CA ILE A 40 -7.91 -3.02 5.76
C ILE A 40 -7.65 -4.43 6.30
N SER A 41 -7.48 -5.39 5.40
CA SER A 41 -7.19 -6.78 5.75
C SER A 41 -5.74 -7.10 5.38
N PRO A 42 -4.87 -7.42 6.36
CA PRO A 42 -3.51 -7.84 6.07
C PRO A 42 -3.50 -9.13 5.24
N LEU A 43 -2.64 -9.21 4.25
CA LEU A 43 -2.34 -10.43 3.51
C LEU A 43 -1.40 -11.35 4.31
N SER A 44 -1.24 -12.58 3.82
CA SER A 44 -0.32 -13.56 4.42
C SER A 44 1.11 -13.00 4.51
N GLY A 45 1.73 -13.13 5.68
CA GLY A 45 3.06 -12.60 5.96
C GLY A 45 3.13 -11.11 6.28
N TRP A 46 2.00 -10.40 6.24
CA TRP A 46 1.91 -9.01 6.72
C TRP A 46 1.40 -8.97 8.15
N GLU A 47 2.04 -8.21 8.99
CA GLU A 47 1.74 -8.09 10.42
C GLU A 47 1.42 -6.65 10.79
N LEU A 48 0.52 -6.46 11.76
CA LEU A 48 0.26 -5.17 12.36
C LEU A 48 1.43 -4.79 13.27
N ALA A 49 2.34 -3.94 12.77
CA ALA A 49 3.52 -3.51 13.53
C ALA A 49 3.16 -2.48 14.61
N ARG A 50 2.32 -1.51 14.28
CA ARG A 50 1.90 -0.48 15.25
C ARG A 50 0.65 0.27 14.82
N ARG A 51 -0.01 0.92 15.78
CA ARG A 51 -1.03 1.94 15.53
C ARG A 51 -0.37 3.31 15.46
N LEU A 52 -0.82 4.15 14.52
CA LEU A 52 -0.37 5.52 14.35
C LEU A 52 -1.40 6.45 15.02
N ALA A 53 -0.92 7.49 15.69
CA ALA A 53 -1.79 8.41 16.43
C ALA A 53 -2.12 9.68 15.64
N ASN A 54 -1.16 10.18 14.87
CA ASN A 54 -1.30 11.45 14.14
C ASN A 54 -0.58 11.39 12.78
N PRO A 55 -1.34 11.26 11.68
CA PRO A 55 -2.78 11.00 11.62
C PRO A 55 -3.13 9.59 12.15
N PRO A 56 -4.40 9.36 12.58
CA PRO A 56 -4.84 8.04 13.02
C PRO A 56 -4.66 7.00 11.94
N GLY A 57 -3.99 5.91 12.27
CA GLY A 57 -3.64 4.92 11.25
C GLY A 57 -3.10 3.61 11.83
N VAL A 58 -2.65 2.77 10.93
CA VAL A 58 -1.94 1.53 11.23
C VAL A 58 -0.75 1.37 10.30
N ARG A 59 0.33 0.78 10.80
CA ARG A 59 1.45 0.30 10.01
C ARG A 59 1.40 -1.20 9.93
N LEU A 60 1.34 -1.72 8.72
CA LEU A 60 1.55 -3.13 8.40
C LEU A 60 2.97 -3.31 7.89
N THR A 61 3.62 -4.43 8.23
CA THR A 61 4.99 -4.71 7.79
C THR A 61 5.13 -6.12 7.27
N ARG A 62 6.01 -6.29 6.27
CA ARG A 62 6.49 -7.59 5.79
C ARG A 62 7.97 -7.46 5.42
N GLY A 63 8.85 -8.08 6.20
CA GLY A 63 10.30 -7.86 6.07
C GLY A 63 10.65 -6.40 6.24
N SER A 64 11.26 -5.78 5.23
CA SER A 64 11.57 -4.34 5.19
C SER A 64 10.50 -3.49 4.47
N GLY A 65 9.47 -4.12 3.90
CA GLY A 65 8.33 -3.42 3.31
C GLY A 65 7.33 -2.97 4.37
N ASN A 66 6.76 -1.80 4.18
CA ASN A 66 5.79 -1.19 5.09
C ASN A 66 4.59 -0.65 4.31
N LEU A 67 3.42 -0.69 4.93
CA LEU A 67 2.22 -0.02 4.46
C LEU A 67 1.60 0.75 5.63
N ASP A 68 1.64 2.07 5.55
CA ASP A 68 0.91 2.95 6.44
C ASP A 68 -0.48 3.24 5.85
N ALA A 69 -1.52 2.81 6.53
CA ALA A 69 -2.89 3.15 6.19
C ALA A 69 -3.41 4.16 7.21
N VAL A 70 -3.64 5.39 6.78
CA VAL A 70 -4.05 6.49 7.66
C VAL A 70 -5.35 7.11 7.19
N THR A 71 -6.08 7.72 8.13
CA THR A 71 -7.30 8.47 7.85
C THR A 71 -7.18 9.88 8.40
N MET A 72 -7.74 10.84 7.69
CA MET A 72 -7.80 12.23 8.14
C MET A 72 -9.11 12.89 7.70
N PRO A 73 -9.66 13.83 8.49
CA PRO A 73 -10.75 14.66 8.03
C PRO A 73 -10.28 15.46 6.81
N PHE A 74 -11.00 15.36 5.70
CA PHE A 74 -10.62 16.04 4.47
C PHE A 74 -11.82 16.30 3.59
N VAL A 75 -12.00 17.55 3.18
CA VAL A 75 -13.01 17.96 2.22
C VAL A 75 -12.30 18.51 0.98
N GLY A 76 -12.43 17.81 -0.14
CA GLY A 76 -11.77 18.19 -1.38
C GLY A 76 -11.58 17.01 -2.32
N THR A 77 -10.60 17.11 -3.19
CA THR A 77 -10.28 16.08 -4.18
C THR A 77 -9.20 15.11 -3.67
N ALA A 78 -9.11 13.92 -4.25
CA ALA A 78 -8.03 12.97 -3.94
C ALA A 78 -6.64 13.57 -4.22
N SER A 79 -6.50 14.40 -5.26
CA SER A 79 -5.26 15.13 -5.54
C SER A 79 -4.92 16.13 -4.44
N GLY A 80 -5.90 16.87 -3.92
CA GLY A 80 -5.69 17.77 -2.79
C GLY A 80 -5.25 17.03 -1.54
N LEU A 81 -5.86 15.87 -1.25
CA LEU A 81 -5.47 15.01 -0.14
C LEU A 81 -4.03 14.49 -0.30
N ALA A 82 -3.65 14.09 -1.52
CA ALA A 82 -2.30 13.65 -1.84
C ALA A 82 -1.26 14.76 -1.57
N HIS A 83 -1.51 15.97 -2.03
CA HIS A 83 -0.64 17.14 -1.76
C HIS A 83 -0.56 17.45 -0.27
N GLU A 84 -1.70 17.42 0.44
CA GLU A 84 -1.74 17.62 1.90
C GLU A 84 -0.86 16.59 2.63
N TYR A 85 -0.92 15.32 2.22
CA TYR A 85 -0.10 14.27 2.80
C TYR A 85 1.39 14.48 2.55
N VAL A 86 1.78 14.83 1.33
CA VAL A 86 3.18 15.19 1.01
C VAL A 86 3.65 16.30 1.92
N HIS A 87 2.93 17.41 1.95
CA HIS A 87 3.36 18.60 2.67
C HIS A 87 3.40 18.43 4.19
N ARG A 88 2.41 17.74 4.77
CA ARG A 88 2.30 17.61 6.24
C ARG A 88 3.01 16.40 6.81
N ILE A 89 3.20 15.35 6.02
CA ILE A 89 3.70 14.08 6.53
C ILE A 89 5.06 13.72 5.92
N LEU A 90 5.22 13.77 4.60
CA LEU A 90 6.47 13.33 3.97
C LEU A 90 7.57 14.40 4.06
N GLU A 91 7.30 15.63 3.65
CA GLU A 91 8.29 16.71 3.64
C GLU A 91 8.94 16.96 5.02
N PRO A 92 8.20 17.03 6.15
CA PRO A 92 8.81 17.27 7.44
C PRO A 92 9.72 16.14 7.95
N GLN A 93 9.62 14.94 7.36
CA GLN A 93 10.41 13.77 7.74
C GLN A 93 11.59 13.51 6.82
N ALA A 94 11.63 14.17 5.66
CA ALA A 94 12.65 13.98 4.63
C ALA A 94 13.66 15.13 4.62
N ASP A 95 14.94 14.79 4.56
CA ASP A 95 16.00 15.77 4.26
C ASP A 95 16.00 16.15 2.77
N ARG A 96 15.64 15.18 1.93
CA ARG A 96 15.43 15.35 0.48
C ARG A 96 14.25 14.51 0.06
N LEU A 97 13.35 15.06 -0.75
CA LEU A 97 12.18 14.39 -1.28
C LEU A 97 12.02 14.71 -2.76
N SER A 98 11.82 13.70 -3.58
CA SER A 98 11.41 13.84 -4.97
C SER A 98 10.09 13.09 -5.14
N VAL A 99 9.08 13.77 -5.65
CA VAL A 99 7.71 13.24 -5.82
C VAL A 99 7.40 13.17 -7.30
N GLY A 100 6.89 12.04 -7.75
CA GLY A 100 6.44 11.82 -9.13
C GLY A 100 5.11 12.46 -9.45
N GLY A 101 4.68 12.31 -10.69
CA GLY A 101 3.37 12.80 -11.13
C GLY A 101 2.21 12.03 -10.50
N LEU A 102 1.06 12.70 -10.39
CA LEU A 102 -0.19 12.08 -9.93
C LEU A 102 -0.85 11.29 -11.08
N GLU A 103 -1.25 10.08 -10.79
CA GLU A 103 -1.98 9.19 -11.68
C GLU A 103 -3.34 8.85 -11.07
N ALA A 104 -4.40 8.84 -11.90
CA ALA A 104 -5.71 8.40 -11.45
C ALA A 104 -5.72 6.87 -11.31
N VAL A 105 -6.22 6.38 -10.19
CA VAL A 105 -6.36 4.93 -9.93
C VAL A 105 -7.78 4.60 -9.51
N ARG A 106 -8.24 3.39 -9.87
CA ARG A 106 -9.53 2.85 -9.44
C ARG A 106 -9.27 1.70 -8.46
N LEU A 107 -9.85 1.80 -7.28
CA LEU A 107 -9.80 0.76 -6.27
C LEU A 107 -10.83 -0.34 -6.56
N GLY A 108 -10.65 -1.51 -5.97
CA GLY A 108 -11.60 -2.62 -6.08
C GLY A 108 -13.02 -2.30 -5.58
N SER A 109 -13.14 -1.32 -4.65
CA SER A 109 -14.41 -0.75 -4.21
C SER A 109 -15.13 0.12 -5.27
N GLY A 110 -14.53 0.31 -6.46
CA GLY A 110 -15.03 1.19 -7.52
C GLY A 110 -14.70 2.68 -7.30
N ARG A 111 -14.14 3.06 -6.15
CA ARG A 111 -13.73 4.43 -5.86
C ARG A 111 -12.56 4.86 -6.73
N VAL A 112 -12.55 6.12 -7.10
CA VAL A 112 -11.43 6.74 -7.82
C VAL A 112 -10.57 7.49 -6.83
N GLY A 113 -9.28 7.23 -6.88
CA GLY A 113 -8.25 7.92 -6.12
C GLY A 113 -7.15 8.43 -7.02
N VAL A 114 -6.09 8.91 -6.41
CA VAL A 114 -4.84 9.25 -7.10
C VAL A 114 -3.68 8.51 -6.47
N ARG A 115 -2.64 8.29 -7.26
CA ARG A 115 -1.41 7.62 -6.87
C ARG A 115 -0.23 8.44 -7.33
N PHE A 116 0.85 8.40 -6.56
CA PHE A 116 2.16 8.91 -6.96
C PHE A 116 3.25 8.09 -6.29
N SER A 117 4.44 8.08 -6.90
CA SER A 117 5.63 7.49 -6.30
C SER A 117 6.54 8.59 -5.75
N TYR A 118 7.37 8.25 -4.78
CA TYR A 118 8.39 9.15 -4.27
C TYR A 118 9.68 8.42 -3.93
N VAL A 119 10.77 9.17 -3.91
CA VAL A 119 12.05 8.75 -3.37
C VAL A 119 12.60 9.85 -2.47
N GLY A 120 13.30 9.47 -1.40
CA GLY A 120 13.82 10.49 -0.49
C GLY A 120 14.85 9.94 0.49
N LEU A 121 15.48 10.86 1.21
CA LEU A 121 16.35 10.57 2.35
C LEU A 121 15.60 10.92 3.62
N PHE A 122 15.39 9.93 4.48
CA PHE A 122 14.57 10.10 5.69
C PHE A 122 15.35 9.84 6.96
N GLY A 123 15.02 10.64 7.98
CA GLY A 123 15.56 10.53 9.33
C GLY A 123 17.03 10.90 9.45
N LYS A 124 17.52 10.94 10.70
CA LYS A 124 18.90 11.37 11.03
C LYS A 124 20.00 10.51 10.39
N GLY A 125 19.69 9.29 10.01
CA GLY A 125 20.59 8.36 9.29
C GLY A 125 20.57 8.50 7.79
N GLN A 126 19.76 9.40 7.24
CA GLN A 126 19.56 9.60 5.79
C GLN A 126 19.28 8.27 5.05
N ALA A 127 18.36 7.48 5.59
CA ALA A 127 17.93 6.25 4.93
C ALA A 127 17.30 6.57 3.56
N ALA A 128 17.82 5.96 2.51
CA ALA A 128 17.25 6.06 1.17
C ALA A 128 15.98 5.20 1.12
N ILE A 129 14.84 5.86 0.99
CA ILE A 129 13.50 5.26 0.95
C ILE A 129 12.86 5.54 -0.40
N GLU A 130 12.17 4.55 -0.91
CA GLU A 130 11.21 4.69 -2.01
C GLU A 130 9.81 4.34 -1.51
N GLY A 131 8.81 5.00 -2.07
CA GLY A 131 7.44 4.75 -1.68
C GLY A 131 6.44 5.05 -2.79
N GLN A 132 5.22 4.55 -2.58
CA GLN A 132 4.06 4.80 -3.40
C GLN A 132 2.87 5.15 -2.52
N VAL A 133 2.29 6.30 -2.76
CA VAL A 133 1.13 6.78 -2.04
C VAL A 133 -0.12 6.66 -2.89
N THR A 134 -1.19 6.13 -2.31
CA THR A 134 -2.54 6.15 -2.90
C THR A 134 -3.47 6.94 -1.97
N ALA A 135 -4.07 8.00 -2.47
CA ALA A 135 -5.01 8.85 -1.74
C ALA A 135 -6.43 8.72 -2.29
N VAL A 136 -7.40 8.58 -1.39
CA VAL A 136 -8.82 8.40 -1.73
C VAL A 136 -9.67 9.23 -0.79
N VAL A 137 -10.68 9.91 -1.32
CA VAL A 137 -11.64 10.66 -0.51
C VAL A 137 -12.96 9.90 -0.46
N GLY A 138 -13.43 9.66 0.77
CA GLY A 138 -14.72 9.04 1.04
C GLY A 138 -15.86 10.03 0.90
N SER A 139 -17.08 9.50 0.76
CA SER A 139 -18.32 10.32 0.69
C SER A 139 -18.66 11.03 2.01
N SER A 140 -18.07 10.61 3.12
CA SER A 140 -18.34 11.12 4.48
C SER A 140 -17.43 12.28 4.92
N GLY A 141 -16.65 12.88 4.01
CA GLY A 141 -15.67 13.91 4.38
C GLY A 141 -14.43 13.35 5.09
N ALA A 142 -14.16 12.07 4.88
CA ALA A 142 -12.94 11.42 5.37
C ALA A 142 -12.02 11.10 4.19
N GLY A 143 -10.76 11.47 4.31
CA GLY A 143 -9.68 11.04 3.43
C GLY A 143 -8.99 9.80 3.98
N ALA A 144 -8.60 8.88 3.10
CA ALA A 144 -7.70 7.79 3.42
C ALA A 144 -6.46 7.87 2.54
N VAL A 145 -5.31 7.65 3.16
CA VAL A 145 -4.03 7.60 2.47
C VAL A 145 -3.35 6.27 2.81
N PHE A 146 -2.88 5.62 1.79
CA PHE A 146 -2.09 4.41 1.85
C PHE A 146 -0.68 4.76 1.37
N ASP A 147 0.30 4.63 2.24
CA ASP A 147 1.70 4.90 1.95
C ASP A 147 2.48 3.60 2.06
N GLY A 148 2.74 2.97 0.92
CA GLY A 148 3.60 1.80 0.79
C GLY A 148 5.04 2.25 0.61
N TRP A 149 5.96 1.83 1.50
CA TRP A 149 7.34 2.26 1.44
C TRP A 149 8.32 1.18 1.90
N ALA A 150 9.54 1.26 1.39
CA ALA A 150 10.64 0.37 1.72
C ALA A 150 11.99 1.06 1.50
N PRO A 151 13.12 0.49 1.96
CA PRO A 151 14.44 0.87 1.49
C PRO A 151 14.52 0.82 -0.05
N GLN A 152 15.24 1.75 -0.64
CA GLN A 152 15.37 1.88 -2.09
C GLN A 152 15.80 0.56 -2.75
N GLY A 153 15.12 0.17 -3.83
CA GLY A 153 15.33 -1.08 -4.56
C GLY A 153 14.57 -2.29 -3.99
N VAL A 154 13.79 -2.11 -2.92
CA VAL A 154 13.07 -3.20 -2.23
C VAL A 154 11.56 -3.15 -2.41
N LEU A 155 10.99 -1.97 -2.62
CA LEU A 155 9.54 -1.76 -2.70
C LEU A 155 8.88 -2.67 -3.75
N GLN A 156 9.53 -2.87 -4.89
CA GLN A 156 9.03 -3.71 -5.99
C GLN A 156 8.66 -5.14 -5.57
N TYR A 157 9.31 -5.69 -4.53
CA TYR A 157 9.04 -7.06 -4.06
C TYR A 157 7.79 -7.19 -3.16
N VAL A 158 7.23 -6.06 -2.74
CA VAL A 158 6.03 -6.02 -1.88
C VAL A 158 4.89 -5.20 -2.49
N LEU A 159 5.12 -4.56 -3.64
CA LEU A 159 4.17 -3.63 -4.25
C LEU A 159 2.85 -4.30 -4.65
N ASP A 160 2.91 -5.51 -5.21
CA ASP A 160 1.72 -6.26 -5.61
C ASP A 160 0.83 -6.59 -4.40
N ASP A 161 1.43 -6.95 -3.27
CA ASP A 161 0.71 -7.19 -2.02
C ASP A 161 0.07 -5.90 -1.48
N ILE A 162 0.82 -4.80 -1.51
CA ILE A 162 0.33 -3.48 -1.11
C ILE A 162 -0.88 -3.08 -1.96
N ASP A 163 -0.76 -3.21 -3.28
CA ASP A 163 -1.85 -2.91 -4.21
C ASP A 163 -3.08 -3.80 -3.99
N ALA A 164 -2.88 -5.08 -3.72
CA ALA A 164 -3.97 -6.01 -3.39
C ALA A 164 -4.68 -5.60 -2.09
N MET A 165 -3.92 -5.23 -1.03
CA MET A 165 -4.50 -4.75 0.23
C MET A 165 -5.28 -3.45 0.05
N ILE A 166 -4.75 -2.50 -0.72
CA ILE A 166 -5.40 -1.22 -1.03
C ILE A 166 -6.68 -1.46 -1.84
N SER A 167 -6.61 -2.31 -2.86
CA SER A 167 -7.76 -2.65 -3.71
C SER A 167 -8.91 -3.30 -2.92
N ALA A 168 -8.58 -4.14 -1.94
CA ALA A 168 -9.54 -4.81 -1.07
C ALA A 168 -10.02 -3.94 0.12
N ALA A 169 -9.43 -2.76 0.32
CA ALA A 169 -9.78 -1.89 1.43
C ALA A 169 -11.22 -1.38 1.32
N GLY A 170 -11.96 -1.48 2.43
CA GLY A 170 -13.35 -1.04 2.54
C GLY A 170 -13.46 0.30 3.23
N PHE A 171 -14.39 1.14 2.77
CA PHE A 171 -14.78 2.39 3.41
C PHE A 171 -16.20 2.24 3.98
N ARG A 172 -16.39 2.69 5.21
CA ARG A 172 -17.69 2.78 5.87
C ARG A 172 -18.32 4.15 5.69
#